data_fc02e9b06e2c3c305b3ee6c14baec73d
#
_entry.id   fc02e9b06e2c3c305b3ee6c14baec73d
#
_cell.length_a   1.000
_cell.length_b   1.000
_cell.length_c   1.000
_cell.angle_alpha   90.00
_cell.angle_beta   90.00
_cell.angle_gamma   90.00
#
_symmetry.space_group_name_H-M   'P 1'
#
loop_
_entity.id
_entity.type
_entity.pdbx_description
1 polymer ?
#
loop_
_entity_poly.entity_id
_entity_poly.type
_entity_poly.pdbx_seq_one_letter_code
_entity_poly.pdbx_strand_id
1 'polypeptide(L)'
;MEPTFKLTQTADKAAAYKEFLDGFRPFIEGETDPISVYANTSAALKEAFGFWWVGFYIVKPSESGEELVLGPFQGPLACTRIKKGRGVCGTAWEKGETIVVPDVEQFPGHIACSSLSRSK
;
A
#
# COMPACT_ATOMS: atom_id res chain seq x y z
N MET A 1 18.66 18.13 -7.25
CA MET A 1 17.22 18.23 -7.51
C MET A 1 16.56 16.90 -7.14
N GLU A 2 15.57 16.96 -6.31
CA GLU A 2 14.85 15.75 -5.90
C GLU A 2 13.94 15.28 -7.03
N PRO A 3 13.88 13.95 -7.28
CA PRO A 3 12.97 13.44 -8.28
C PRO A 3 11.52 13.66 -7.83
N THR A 4 10.69 14.12 -8.75
CA THR A 4 9.26 14.32 -8.55
C THR A 4 8.52 13.46 -9.57
N PHE A 5 7.55 12.67 -9.10
CA PHE A 5 6.78 11.81 -9.97
C PHE A 5 5.37 12.36 -10.16
N LYS A 6 5.12 12.94 -11.33
CA LYS A 6 3.81 13.48 -11.68
C LYS A 6 3.31 12.86 -12.96
N LEU A 7 2.01 12.60 -13.02
CA LEU A 7 1.36 12.06 -14.19
C LEU A 7 0.72 13.17 -15.01
N THR A 8 0.61 12.92 -16.31
CA THR A 8 -0.25 13.72 -17.19
C THR A 8 -1.70 13.55 -16.71
N GLN A 9 -2.47 14.62 -16.67
CA GLN A 9 -3.86 14.51 -16.27
C GLN A 9 -4.65 13.70 -17.31
N THR A 10 -5.32 12.66 -16.83
CA THR A 10 -6.16 11.82 -17.66
C THR A 10 -7.31 11.27 -16.83
N ALA A 11 -8.48 11.11 -17.44
CA ALA A 11 -9.62 10.48 -16.79
C ALA A 11 -9.58 8.95 -16.87
N ASP A 12 -8.70 8.40 -17.72
CA ASP A 12 -8.58 6.94 -17.90
C ASP A 12 -7.60 6.35 -16.90
N LYS A 13 -8.12 5.58 -15.95
CA LYS A 13 -7.30 4.92 -14.93
C LYS A 13 -6.26 3.97 -15.51
N ALA A 14 -6.64 3.21 -16.54
CA ALA A 14 -5.71 2.25 -17.16
C ALA A 14 -4.52 2.97 -17.80
N ALA A 15 -4.79 4.09 -18.48
CA ALA A 15 -3.73 4.91 -19.05
C ALA A 15 -2.83 5.53 -17.98
N ALA A 16 -3.43 5.99 -16.87
CA ALA A 16 -2.68 6.55 -15.75
C ALA A 16 -1.77 5.51 -15.10
N TYR A 17 -2.25 4.28 -14.89
CA TYR A 17 -1.45 3.22 -14.32
C TYR A 17 -0.31 2.81 -15.24
N LYS A 18 -0.56 2.75 -16.56
CA LYS A 18 0.50 2.44 -17.52
C LYS A 18 1.57 3.52 -17.54
N GLU A 19 1.16 4.78 -17.55
CA GLU A 19 2.10 5.90 -17.49
C GLU A 19 2.93 5.84 -16.21
N PHE A 20 2.30 5.53 -15.08
CA PHE A 20 3.00 5.37 -13.82
C PHE A 20 4.05 4.26 -13.92
N LEU A 21 3.67 3.09 -14.38
CA LEU A 21 4.59 1.95 -14.47
C LEU A 21 5.77 2.26 -15.37
N ASP A 22 5.52 2.84 -16.54
CA ASP A 22 6.58 3.15 -17.49
C ASP A 22 7.55 4.21 -16.94
N GLY A 23 7.02 5.22 -16.25
CA GLY A 23 7.85 6.28 -15.69
C GLY A 23 8.56 5.91 -14.40
N PHE A 24 7.96 5.03 -13.59
CA PHE A 24 8.54 4.65 -12.30
C PHE A 24 9.60 3.54 -12.43
N ARG A 25 9.45 2.65 -13.39
CA ARG A 25 10.35 1.50 -13.53
C ARG A 25 11.84 1.86 -13.48
N PRO A 26 12.32 2.94 -14.15
CA PRO A 26 13.73 3.31 -14.06
C PRO A 26 14.23 3.63 -12.66
N PHE A 27 13.34 4.07 -11.75
CA PHE A 27 13.73 4.42 -10.38
C PHE A 27 14.06 3.21 -9.52
N ILE A 28 13.53 2.04 -9.86
CA ILE A 28 13.75 0.82 -9.06
C ILE A 28 14.56 -0.23 -9.81
N GLU A 29 14.83 0.00 -11.08
CA GLU A 29 15.59 -0.94 -11.90
C GLU A 29 17.01 -1.11 -11.35
N GLY A 30 17.40 -2.35 -11.11
CA GLY A 30 18.72 -2.65 -10.57
C GLY A 30 18.82 -2.56 -9.05
N GLU A 31 17.80 -2.06 -8.36
CA GLU A 31 17.80 -2.03 -6.90
C GLU A 31 17.46 -3.40 -6.33
N THR A 32 18.29 -3.89 -5.40
CA THR A 32 18.13 -5.22 -4.82
C THR A 32 17.59 -5.21 -3.39
N ASP A 33 17.54 -4.04 -2.74
CA ASP A 33 17.02 -3.96 -1.38
C ASP A 33 15.50 -3.74 -1.41
N PRO A 34 14.70 -4.71 -0.93
CA PRO A 34 13.26 -4.57 -0.94
C PRO A 34 12.76 -3.35 -0.18
N ILE A 35 13.41 -2.98 0.91
CA ILE A 35 12.98 -1.83 1.72
C ILE A 35 13.05 -0.55 0.89
N SER A 36 14.14 -0.35 0.15
CA SER A 36 14.31 0.81 -0.70
C SER A 36 13.26 0.86 -1.81
N VAL A 37 12.95 -0.31 -2.41
CA VAL A 37 11.91 -0.42 -3.44
C VAL A 37 10.55 -0.08 -2.86
N TYR A 38 10.19 -0.63 -1.71
CA TYR A 38 8.90 -0.35 -1.06
C TYR A 38 8.78 1.12 -0.68
N ALA A 39 9.85 1.72 -0.18
CA ALA A 39 9.86 3.12 0.23
C ALA A 39 9.60 4.04 -0.97
N ASN A 40 10.35 3.87 -2.06
CA ASN A 40 10.17 4.68 -3.25
C ASN A 40 8.85 4.40 -3.98
N THR A 41 8.39 3.15 -3.97
CA THR A 41 7.09 2.81 -4.54
C THR A 41 5.97 3.54 -3.80
N SER A 42 6.02 3.54 -2.47
CA SER A 42 5.03 4.25 -1.66
C SER A 42 5.05 5.75 -1.94
N ALA A 43 6.24 6.33 -2.01
CA ALA A 43 6.39 7.76 -2.30
C ALA A 43 5.86 8.11 -3.68
N ALA A 44 6.21 7.33 -4.70
CA ALA A 44 5.80 7.57 -6.07
C ALA A 44 4.29 7.46 -6.24
N LEU A 45 3.67 6.43 -5.64
CA LEU A 45 2.22 6.25 -5.69
C LEU A 45 1.49 7.40 -5.00
N LYS A 46 1.98 7.83 -3.84
CA LYS A 46 1.40 8.96 -3.13
C LYS A 46 1.45 10.22 -3.97
N GLU A 47 2.59 10.50 -4.57
CA GLU A 47 2.80 11.70 -5.36
C GLU A 47 1.99 11.67 -6.66
N ALA A 48 1.94 10.51 -7.32
CA ALA A 48 1.25 10.39 -8.61
C ALA A 48 -0.28 10.42 -8.47
N PHE A 49 -0.84 9.78 -7.45
CA PHE A 49 -2.29 9.58 -7.33
C PHE A 49 -2.92 10.30 -6.13
N GLY A 50 -2.10 10.81 -5.21
CA GLY A 50 -2.62 11.53 -4.05
C GLY A 50 -3.38 10.68 -3.05
N PHE A 51 -3.07 9.38 -2.97
CA PHE A 51 -3.73 8.50 -1.99
C PHE A 51 -3.57 9.04 -0.59
N TRP A 52 -4.61 8.89 0.24
CA TRP A 52 -4.54 9.28 1.64
C TRP A 52 -3.52 8.44 2.41
N TRP A 53 -3.47 7.14 2.09
CA TRP A 53 -2.49 6.20 2.65
C TRP A 53 -2.13 5.18 1.59
N VAL A 54 -0.84 4.87 1.47
CA VAL A 54 -0.33 3.83 0.57
C VAL A 54 0.94 3.25 1.16
N GLY A 55 1.06 1.93 1.16
CA GLY A 55 2.24 1.31 1.74
C GLY A 55 2.20 -0.20 1.72
N PHE A 56 3.12 -0.78 2.48
CA PHE A 56 3.37 -2.21 2.48
C PHE A 56 3.31 -2.76 3.91
N TYR A 57 2.71 -3.92 4.02
CA TYR A 57 2.84 -4.77 5.20
C TYR A 57 3.66 -5.99 4.81
N ILE A 58 4.54 -6.41 5.70
CA ILE A 58 5.48 -7.49 5.42
C ILE A 58 5.21 -8.63 6.38
N VAL A 59 5.12 -9.85 5.83
CA VAL A 59 4.92 -11.05 6.65
C VAL A 59 6.21 -11.35 7.39
N LYS A 60 6.15 -11.41 8.71
CA LYS A 60 7.31 -11.71 9.55
C LYS A 60 6.95 -12.70 10.65
N PRO A 61 7.94 -13.47 11.15
CA PRO A 61 7.71 -14.36 12.29
C PRO A 61 7.24 -13.61 13.52
N SER A 62 6.36 -14.25 14.29
CA SER A 62 5.89 -13.74 15.57
C SER A 62 5.74 -14.91 16.55
N GLU A 63 5.39 -14.62 17.80
CA GLU A 63 5.18 -15.65 18.81
C GLU A 63 4.06 -16.62 18.43
N SER A 64 3.08 -16.16 17.67
CA SER A 64 1.93 -16.98 17.24
C SER A 64 2.10 -17.57 15.84
N GLY A 65 3.32 -17.53 15.27
CA GLY A 65 3.62 -18.03 13.94
C GLY A 65 4.07 -16.90 13.03
N GLU A 66 3.15 -16.29 12.30
CA GLU A 66 3.46 -15.18 11.41
C GLU A 66 2.41 -14.09 11.57
N GLU A 67 2.81 -12.85 11.30
CA GLU A 67 1.89 -11.71 11.27
C GLU A 67 2.38 -10.67 10.28
N LEU A 68 1.49 -9.77 9.90
CA LEU A 68 1.86 -8.62 9.08
C LEU A 68 2.50 -7.56 9.97
N VAL A 69 3.64 -7.05 9.53
CA VAL A 69 4.36 -5.97 10.21
C VAL A 69 4.41 -4.77 9.28
N LEU A 70 4.09 -3.61 9.81
CA LEU A 70 4.10 -2.38 9.01
C LEU A 70 5.47 -2.16 8.39
N GLY A 71 5.48 -2.00 7.07
CA GLY A 71 6.67 -1.67 6.30
C GLY A 71 6.66 -0.22 5.85
N PRO A 72 7.43 0.11 4.81
CA PRO A 72 7.45 1.48 4.29
C PRO A 72 6.07 1.92 3.78
N PHE A 73 5.70 3.15 4.11
CA PHE A 73 4.41 3.72 3.72
C PHE A 73 4.47 5.23 3.67
N GLN A 74 3.43 5.81 3.08
CA GLN A 74 3.20 7.25 3.06
C GLN A 74 1.78 7.51 3.52
N GLY A 75 1.61 8.41 4.49
CA GLY A 75 0.30 8.76 5.02
C GLY A 75 0.29 8.83 6.54
N PRO A 76 -0.89 8.88 7.14
CA PRO A 76 -1.01 8.93 8.60
C PRO A 76 -0.61 7.61 9.26
N LEU A 77 -0.43 7.64 10.56
CA LEU A 77 -0.02 6.48 11.34
C LEU A 77 -0.95 5.29 11.11
N ALA A 78 -0.37 4.10 11.12
CA ALA A 78 -1.08 2.86 10.87
C ALA A 78 -0.79 1.82 11.96
N CYS A 79 -1.59 0.74 11.98
CA CYS A 79 -1.33 -0.37 12.90
C CYS A 79 0.02 -0.98 12.61
N THR A 80 0.83 -1.21 13.64
CA THR A 80 2.17 -1.77 13.45
C THR A 80 2.14 -3.28 13.21
N ARG A 81 1.13 -3.98 13.73
CA ARG A 81 1.02 -5.43 13.63
C ARG A 81 -0.42 -5.83 13.32
N ILE A 82 -0.59 -6.78 12.40
CA ILE A 82 -1.92 -7.29 12.01
C ILE A 82 -1.84 -8.82 11.96
N LYS A 83 -2.73 -9.46 12.71
CA LYS A 83 -2.81 -10.92 12.73
C LYS A 83 -3.52 -11.45 11.49
N LYS A 84 -3.16 -12.66 11.09
CA LYS A 84 -3.76 -13.32 9.93
C LYS A 84 -5.28 -13.42 10.10
N GLY A 85 -6.00 -13.05 9.05
CA GLY A 85 -7.46 -13.08 9.06
C GLY A 85 -8.13 -11.90 9.73
N ARG A 86 -7.36 -10.93 10.25
CA ARG A 86 -7.92 -9.77 10.96
C ARG A 86 -7.94 -8.55 10.03
N GLY A 87 -9.10 -7.87 9.97
CA GLY A 87 -9.30 -6.70 9.14
C GLY A 87 -9.16 -6.99 7.65
N VAL A 88 -9.09 -5.92 6.84
CA VAL A 88 -8.98 -6.06 5.39
C VAL A 88 -7.63 -6.65 4.99
N CYS A 89 -6.54 -6.10 5.52
CA CYS A 89 -5.20 -6.57 5.17
C CYS A 89 -4.96 -8.00 5.62
N GLY A 90 -5.34 -8.34 6.86
CA GLY A 90 -5.19 -9.70 7.38
C GLY A 90 -6.00 -10.71 6.60
N THR A 91 -7.19 -10.32 6.15
CA THR A 91 -8.06 -11.18 5.35
C THR A 91 -7.48 -11.37 3.94
N ALA A 92 -6.99 -10.31 3.31
CA ALA A 92 -6.35 -10.40 2.00
C ALA A 92 -5.16 -11.36 2.04
N TRP A 93 -4.34 -11.24 3.08
CA TRP A 93 -3.20 -12.15 3.28
C TRP A 93 -3.67 -13.60 3.46
N GLU A 94 -4.65 -13.83 4.35
CA GLU A 94 -5.15 -15.18 4.61
C GLU A 94 -5.69 -15.86 3.36
N LYS A 95 -6.44 -15.10 2.54
CA LYS A 95 -7.03 -15.62 1.31
C LYS A 95 -6.04 -15.64 0.15
N GLY A 96 -4.93 -14.90 0.24
CA GLY A 96 -3.96 -14.80 -0.83
C GLY A 96 -4.50 -14.10 -2.07
N GLU A 97 -5.39 -13.13 -1.88
CA GLU A 97 -6.01 -12.42 -3.01
C GLU A 97 -6.22 -10.94 -2.70
N THR A 98 -6.36 -10.17 -3.76
CA THR A 98 -6.67 -8.75 -3.66
C THR A 98 -8.12 -8.57 -3.21
N ILE A 99 -8.32 -7.66 -2.25
CA ILE A 99 -9.66 -7.31 -1.78
C ILE A 99 -9.86 -5.82 -2.01
N VAL A 100 -10.97 -5.48 -2.68
CA VAL A 100 -11.37 -4.09 -2.91
C VAL A 100 -12.54 -3.76 -1.99
N VAL A 101 -12.38 -2.76 -1.13
CA VAL A 101 -13.40 -2.38 -0.15
C VAL A 101 -13.76 -0.92 -0.35
N PRO A 102 -14.92 -0.63 -0.98
CA PRO A 102 -15.35 0.77 -1.19
C PRO A 102 -15.63 1.51 0.12
N ASP A 103 -16.17 0.82 1.14
CA ASP A 103 -16.46 1.41 2.44
C ASP A 103 -16.09 0.42 3.53
N VAL A 104 -15.03 0.75 4.29
CA VAL A 104 -14.51 -0.13 5.33
C VAL A 104 -15.48 -0.34 6.48
N GLU A 105 -16.42 0.57 6.70
CA GLU A 105 -17.42 0.42 7.75
C GLU A 105 -18.34 -0.77 7.49
N GLN A 106 -18.44 -1.20 6.23
CA GLN A 106 -19.24 -2.36 5.82
C GLN A 106 -18.44 -3.66 5.77
N PHE A 107 -17.15 -3.62 6.07
CA PHE A 107 -16.30 -4.81 6.04
C PHE A 107 -16.32 -5.49 7.41
N PRO A 108 -16.78 -6.76 7.50
CA PRO A 108 -16.80 -7.48 8.77
C PRO A 108 -15.39 -7.61 9.36
N GLY A 109 -15.26 -7.26 10.64
CA GLY A 109 -13.97 -7.36 11.32
C GLY A 109 -12.95 -6.28 10.95
N HIS A 110 -13.39 -5.19 10.34
CA HIS A 110 -12.51 -4.09 10.02
C HIS A 110 -11.83 -3.54 11.27
N ILE A 111 -10.51 -3.31 11.17
CA ILE A 111 -9.72 -2.69 12.22
C ILE A 111 -9.40 -1.26 11.76
N ALA A 112 -9.92 -0.27 12.49
CA ALA A 112 -9.70 1.13 12.18
C ALA A 112 -8.50 1.65 12.99
N CYS A 113 -7.36 1.82 12.34
CA CYS A 113 -6.20 2.49 12.94
C CYS A 113 -6.27 4.00 12.72
N SER A 114 -7.17 4.45 11.85
CA SER A 114 -7.53 5.84 11.67
C SER A 114 -8.99 5.95 11.30
N SER A 115 -9.74 6.81 12.01
CA SER A 115 -11.15 7.03 11.75
C SER A 115 -11.43 7.71 10.42
N LEU A 116 -10.40 8.29 9.80
CA LEU A 116 -10.53 8.98 8.51
C LEU A 116 -10.42 8.04 7.32
N SER A 117 -9.98 6.79 7.52
CA SER A 117 -9.86 5.81 6.45
C SER A 117 -11.24 5.28 6.06
N ARG A 118 -11.60 5.35 4.79
CA ARG A 118 -12.93 4.95 4.28
C ARG A 118 -12.87 3.79 3.29
N SER A 119 -11.78 3.65 2.53
CA SER A 119 -11.67 2.60 1.52
C SER A 119 -10.30 1.97 1.53
N LYS A 120 -10.22 0.72 1.07
CA LYS A 120 -8.96 -0.01 0.99
C LYS A 120 -8.93 -0.91 -0.22
#